data_664ec0fe3e6887319e8691dcf12f22a4
#
_entry.id   664ec0fe3e6887319e8691dcf12f22a4
#
_cell.length_a   1.000
_cell.length_b   1.000
_cell.length_c   1.000
_cell.angle_alpha   90.00
_cell.angle_beta   90.00
_cell.angle_gamma   90.00
#
_symmetry.space_group_name_H-M   'P 1'
#
loop_
_entity.id
_entity.type
_entity.pdbx_description
1 polymer ?
#
loop_
_entity_poly.entity_id
_entity_poly.type
_entity_poly.pdbx_seq_one_letter_code
_entity_poly.pdbx_strand_id
1 'polypeptide(L)'
;AWQNNINFDYGSLVLLYDYLKEEIDTTSVYAKDDRDNNGFVIAYNTQYEEHTLQTSLRQDINSQYDNETTGSIGYAYQINDQWKASSSFGTAFVAPNFNYLYNGSSANPDLKPETSKNIEASLKYSENSTLVSLTAYQNTIDDFIISNFDTGYTPENLNKAKIQGMTLAADHFLGNLQIKGSVTTESPSNEDTDKDLPLRANLYGSAHLNYYVQDWIFGVEQISSGSRYNDPDNTVKIAGYMVTNLVTNYVFNEKFTINVRLDNALDKDYALAYDGNPDTSGFAYQTPGRSLSANLRYDF
;
A
#
# COMPACT_ATOMS: atom_id res chain seq x y z
N ALA A 1 -8.23 -21.93 8.69
CA ALA A 1 -7.90 -21.16 9.88
C ALA A 1 -8.84 -21.49 11.04
N TRP A 2 -8.36 -21.37 12.26
CA TRP A 2 -9.14 -21.45 13.50
C TRP A 2 -8.87 -20.19 14.31
N GLN A 3 -9.94 -19.57 14.84
CA GLN A 3 -9.84 -18.38 15.66
C GLN A 3 -10.75 -18.49 16.88
N ASN A 4 -10.27 -18.04 18.03
CA ASN A 4 -11.03 -17.91 19.25
C ASN A 4 -10.87 -16.50 19.82
N ASN A 5 -11.98 -15.87 20.20
CA ASN A 5 -12.03 -14.56 20.82
C ASN A 5 -12.52 -14.71 22.27
N ILE A 6 -11.70 -14.32 23.22
CA ILE A 6 -12.00 -14.34 24.65
C ILE A 6 -12.19 -12.90 25.11
N ASN A 7 -13.40 -12.55 25.48
CA ASN A 7 -13.75 -11.21 25.92
C ASN A 7 -13.60 -11.08 27.45
N PHE A 8 -13.05 -9.96 27.87
CA PHE A 8 -12.91 -9.51 29.25
C PHE A 8 -13.62 -8.16 29.44
N ASP A 9 -13.78 -7.70 30.68
CA ASP A 9 -14.44 -6.43 30.97
C ASP A 9 -13.82 -5.22 30.26
N TYR A 10 -12.49 -5.25 30.04
CA TYR A 10 -11.75 -4.14 29.46
C TYR A 10 -10.97 -4.50 28.20
N GLY A 11 -11.27 -5.64 27.55
CA GLY A 11 -10.56 -6.00 26.33
C GLY A 11 -10.88 -7.39 25.80
N SER A 12 -10.18 -7.77 24.76
CA SER A 12 -10.33 -9.08 24.12
C SER A 12 -8.97 -9.70 23.79
N LEU A 13 -8.85 -10.98 24.06
CA LEU A 13 -7.73 -11.81 23.62
C LEU A 13 -8.16 -12.61 22.40
N VAL A 14 -7.34 -12.56 21.35
CA VAL A 14 -7.53 -13.33 20.12
C VAL A 14 -6.44 -14.38 20.05
N LEU A 15 -6.82 -15.65 19.88
CA LEU A 15 -5.95 -16.76 19.54
C LEU A 15 -6.30 -17.22 18.14
N LEU A 16 -5.32 -17.28 17.24
CA LEU A 16 -5.53 -17.71 15.87
C LEU A 16 -4.45 -18.72 15.46
N TYR A 17 -4.88 -19.74 14.75
CA TYR A 17 -4.05 -20.66 13.99
C TYR A 17 -4.50 -20.65 12.54
N ASP A 18 -3.56 -20.49 11.61
CA ASP A 18 -3.80 -20.65 10.19
C ASP A 18 -2.79 -21.60 9.55
N TYR A 19 -3.23 -22.24 8.50
CA TYR A 19 -2.42 -23.06 7.61
C TYR A 19 -2.63 -22.57 6.19
N LEU A 20 -1.55 -22.27 5.50
CA LEU A 20 -1.51 -21.86 4.11
C LEU A 20 -0.64 -22.85 3.33
N LYS A 21 -1.16 -23.43 2.27
CA LYS A 21 -0.41 -24.08 1.21
C LYS A 21 -0.42 -23.20 -0.03
N GLU A 22 0.75 -22.88 -0.55
CA GLU A 22 0.92 -22.22 -1.83
C GLU A 22 1.45 -23.24 -2.83
N GLU A 23 0.88 -23.27 -4.02
CA GLU A 23 1.24 -24.22 -5.08
C GLU A 23 1.15 -23.50 -6.44
N ILE A 24 2.13 -23.77 -7.31
CA ILE A 24 2.13 -23.26 -8.69
C ILE A 24 1.74 -24.38 -9.64
N ASP A 25 0.70 -24.14 -10.44
CA ASP A 25 0.36 -24.98 -11.59
C ASP A 25 0.71 -24.21 -12.87
N THR A 26 1.74 -24.68 -13.57
CA THR A 26 2.29 -24.01 -14.75
C THR A 26 2.95 -25.00 -15.71
N THR A 27 3.08 -24.63 -16.98
CA THR A 27 3.82 -25.39 -17.99
C THR A 27 5.34 -25.20 -17.88
N SER A 28 5.82 -24.22 -17.13
CA SER A 28 7.23 -23.98 -16.86
C SER A 28 7.73 -24.90 -15.77
N VAL A 29 9.02 -25.29 -15.82
CA VAL A 29 9.64 -26.16 -14.82
C VAL A 29 10.19 -25.30 -13.69
N TYR A 30 9.68 -25.51 -12.48
CA TYR A 30 10.19 -24.91 -11.24
C TYR A 30 10.91 -25.99 -10.43
N ALA A 31 12.00 -25.64 -9.75
CA ALA A 31 12.72 -26.57 -8.88
C ALA A 31 11.93 -26.93 -7.62
N LYS A 32 11.05 -26.03 -7.18
CA LYS A 32 10.01 -26.24 -6.16
C LYS A 32 8.74 -25.54 -6.62
N ASP A 33 7.63 -26.17 -6.47
CA ASP A 33 6.30 -25.73 -6.92
C ASP A 33 5.31 -25.53 -5.77
N ASP A 34 5.68 -25.94 -4.56
CA ASP A 34 4.85 -25.75 -3.37
C ASP A 34 5.64 -25.32 -2.12
N ARG A 35 4.92 -24.71 -1.17
CA ARG A 35 5.37 -24.46 0.20
C ARG A 35 4.20 -24.38 1.15
N ASP A 36 4.46 -24.71 2.40
CA ASP A 36 3.50 -24.68 3.50
C ASP A 36 3.92 -23.67 4.56
N ASN A 37 2.92 -23.02 5.17
CA ASN A 37 3.11 -22.14 6.32
C ASN A 37 2.09 -22.43 7.40
N ASN A 38 2.53 -22.58 8.65
CA ASN A 38 1.69 -22.67 9.83
C ASN A 38 1.85 -21.38 10.65
N GLY A 39 0.80 -20.60 10.79
CA GLY A 39 0.79 -19.33 11.51
C GLY A 39 0.08 -19.47 12.87
N PHE A 40 0.71 -19.00 13.94
CA PHE A 40 0.14 -18.91 15.29
C PHE A 40 0.14 -17.47 15.75
N VAL A 41 -1.04 -16.94 16.13
CA VAL A 41 -1.17 -15.56 16.56
C VAL A 41 -1.81 -15.49 17.93
N ILE A 42 -1.24 -14.63 18.77
CA ILE A 42 -1.86 -14.11 19.99
C ILE A 42 -1.96 -12.60 19.86
N ALA A 43 -3.16 -12.04 20.07
CA ALA A 43 -3.36 -10.60 20.05
C ALA A 43 -4.26 -10.17 21.21
N TYR A 44 -3.97 -9.01 21.77
CA TYR A 44 -4.77 -8.40 22.83
C TYR A 44 -5.14 -6.97 22.44
N ASN A 45 -6.43 -6.67 22.55
CA ASN A 45 -6.99 -5.35 22.30
C ASN A 45 -7.74 -4.89 23.53
N THR A 46 -7.47 -3.66 23.96
CA THR A 46 -8.20 -3.05 25.10
C THR A 46 -8.47 -1.58 24.82
N GLN A 47 -9.60 -1.13 25.35
CA GLN A 47 -9.93 0.28 25.46
C GLN A 47 -10.37 0.54 26.90
N TYR A 48 -9.72 1.51 27.51
CA TYR A 48 -10.06 1.97 28.86
C TYR A 48 -10.04 3.50 28.88
N GLU A 49 -11.20 4.08 29.14
CA GLU A 49 -11.43 5.52 29.06
C GLU A 49 -10.95 6.07 27.69
N GLU A 50 -10.04 7.03 27.69
CA GLU A 50 -9.47 7.66 26.49
C GLU A 50 -8.32 6.87 25.88
N HIS A 51 -7.92 5.76 26.49
CA HIS A 51 -6.76 4.97 26.10
C HIS A 51 -7.17 3.73 25.29
N THR A 52 -6.51 3.50 24.16
CA THR A 52 -6.63 2.27 23.37
C THR A 52 -5.25 1.63 23.22
N LEU A 53 -5.14 0.34 23.52
CA LEU A 53 -3.94 -0.45 23.32
C LEU A 53 -4.27 -1.67 22.47
N GLN A 54 -3.44 -1.92 21.45
CA GLN A 54 -3.48 -3.10 20.62
C GLN A 54 -2.09 -3.72 20.58
N THR A 55 -1.98 -5.02 20.75
CA THR A 55 -0.71 -5.74 20.64
C THR A 55 -0.91 -7.09 20.03
N SER A 56 0.07 -7.56 19.26
CA SER A 56 0.05 -8.89 18.67
C SER A 56 1.45 -9.49 18.61
N LEU A 57 1.49 -10.81 18.63
CA LEU A 57 2.66 -11.63 18.35
C LEU A 57 2.24 -12.76 17.42
N ARG A 58 3.02 -12.98 16.37
CA ARG A 58 2.81 -14.06 15.40
C ARG A 58 4.09 -14.87 15.22
N GLN A 59 3.94 -16.18 15.16
CA GLN A 59 4.99 -17.13 14.79
C GLN A 59 4.56 -17.82 13.50
N ASP A 60 5.40 -17.73 12.46
CA ASP A 60 5.26 -18.46 11.21
C ASP A 60 6.29 -19.58 11.14
N ILE A 61 5.81 -20.81 10.90
CA ILE A 61 6.64 -22.01 10.70
C ILE A 61 6.48 -22.40 9.24
N ASN A 62 7.53 -22.16 8.46
CA ASN A 62 7.53 -22.33 7.02
C ASN A 62 8.37 -23.51 6.57
N SER A 63 7.98 -24.16 5.47
CA SER A 63 8.67 -25.33 4.91
C SER A 63 9.87 -24.98 4.01
N GLN A 64 10.06 -23.70 3.65
CA GLN A 64 11.03 -23.29 2.64
C GLN A 64 12.15 -22.39 3.18
N TYR A 65 11.88 -21.56 4.17
CA TYR A 65 12.83 -20.64 4.82
C TYR A 65 12.70 -20.74 6.34
N ASP A 66 13.56 -20.02 7.06
CA ASP A 66 13.56 -20.04 8.53
C ASP A 66 12.22 -19.57 9.12
N ASN A 67 11.96 -20.01 10.34
CA ASN A 67 10.77 -19.57 11.07
C ASN A 67 10.85 -18.09 11.41
N GLU A 68 9.75 -17.38 11.17
CA GLU A 68 9.68 -15.94 11.38
C GLU A 68 8.78 -15.58 12.57
N THR A 69 9.24 -14.64 13.39
CA THR A 69 8.46 -14.09 14.49
C THR A 69 8.22 -12.63 14.24
N THR A 70 6.95 -12.24 14.16
CA THR A 70 6.52 -10.84 13.96
C THR A 70 5.60 -10.40 15.08
N GLY A 71 5.52 -9.09 15.30
CA GLY A 71 4.63 -8.54 16.32
C GLY A 71 4.37 -7.07 16.13
N SER A 72 3.36 -6.58 16.84
CA SER A 72 3.00 -5.17 16.81
C SER A 72 2.52 -4.67 18.17
N ILE A 73 2.68 -3.39 18.40
CA ILE A 73 2.07 -2.64 19.47
C ILE A 73 1.57 -1.30 18.91
N GLY A 74 0.32 -0.98 19.20
CA GLY A 74 -0.29 0.30 18.86
C GLY A 74 -0.94 0.91 20.09
N TYR A 75 -0.74 2.20 20.27
CA TYR A 75 -1.36 2.95 21.35
C TYR A 75 -2.03 4.20 20.78
N ALA A 76 -3.24 4.50 21.26
CA ALA A 76 -3.93 5.73 20.92
C ALA A 76 -4.52 6.37 22.18
N TYR A 77 -4.51 7.69 22.18
CA TYR A 77 -5.05 8.54 23.23
C TYR A 77 -6.03 9.56 22.65
N GLN A 78 -7.26 9.54 23.15
CA GLN A 78 -8.27 10.55 22.84
C GLN A 78 -8.00 11.77 23.71
N ILE A 79 -7.39 12.82 23.14
CA ILE A 79 -6.98 14.02 23.88
C ILE A 79 -8.22 14.81 24.33
N ASN A 80 -9.21 14.90 23.46
CA ASN A 80 -10.54 15.46 23.70
C ASN A 80 -11.49 14.97 22.60
N ASP A 81 -12.71 15.48 22.54
CA ASP A 81 -13.74 15.04 21.57
C ASP A 81 -13.29 15.20 20.11
N GLN A 82 -12.39 16.15 19.81
CA GLN A 82 -11.95 16.44 18.44
C GLN A 82 -10.60 15.78 18.12
N TRP A 83 -9.69 15.67 19.08
CA TRP A 83 -8.31 15.30 18.81
C TRP A 83 -7.95 13.91 19.34
N LYS A 84 -7.33 13.10 18.48
CA LYS A 84 -6.78 11.80 18.83
C LYS A 84 -5.33 11.70 18.37
N ALA A 85 -4.43 11.33 19.26
CA ALA A 85 -3.05 10.98 18.95
C ALA A 85 -2.88 9.47 18.97
N SER A 86 -2.06 8.94 18.09
CA SER A 86 -1.71 7.51 18.09
C SER A 86 -0.26 7.28 17.66
N SER A 87 0.30 6.18 18.12
CA SER A 87 1.58 5.67 17.65
C SER A 87 1.55 4.15 17.56
N SER A 88 2.33 3.60 16.65
CA SER A 88 2.48 2.16 16.50
C SER A 88 3.92 1.78 16.17
N PHE A 89 4.28 0.57 16.55
CA PHE A 89 5.48 -0.13 16.11
C PHE A 89 5.07 -1.53 15.69
N GLY A 90 5.64 -2.02 14.59
CA GLY A 90 5.38 -3.37 14.12
C GLY A 90 6.54 -3.93 13.32
N THR A 91 6.62 -5.24 13.29
CA THR A 91 7.54 -6.01 12.42
C THR A 91 6.74 -6.84 11.44
N ALA A 92 7.27 -7.06 10.26
CA ALA A 92 6.68 -7.92 9.24
C ALA A 92 7.78 -8.62 8.45
N PHE A 93 7.41 -9.67 7.72
CA PHE A 93 8.30 -10.29 6.73
C PHE A 93 7.52 -10.56 5.43
N VAL A 94 8.26 -10.65 4.32
CA VAL A 94 7.72 -11.02 3.00
C VAL A 94 8.60 -12.09 2.41
N ALA A 95 8.03 -13.27 2.17
CA ALA A 95 8.74 -14.37 1.51
C ALA A 95 8.97 -14.05 0.02
N PRO A 96 10.14 -14.41 -0.55
CA PRO A 96 10.36 -14.32 -1.98
C PRO A 96 9.30 -15.14 -2.72
N ASN A 97 8.84 -14.65 -3.85
CA ASN A 97 7.90 -15.38 -4.69
C ASN A 97 8.60 -16.49 -5.49
N PHE A 98 7.83 -17.49 -5.95
CA PHE A 98 8.38 -18.62 -6.69
C PHE A 98 9.09 -18.22 -8.00
N ASN A 99 8.61 -17.15 -8.67
CA ASN A 99 9.27 -16.67 -9.88
C ASN A 99 10.70 -16.17 -9.60
N TYR A 100 10.87 -15.43 -8.52
CA TYR A 100 12.19 -14.95 -8.13
C TYR A 100 13.14 -16.09 -7.74
N LEU A 101 12.61 -17.11 -7.10
CA LEU A 101 13.41 -18.25 -6.60
C LEU A 101 13.71 -19.29 -7.68
N TYR A 102 12.77 -19.56 -8.62
CA TYR A 102 12.83 -20.82 -9.40
C TYR A 102 12.47 -20.67 -10.87
N ASN A 103 12.12 -19.47 -11.38
CA ASN A 103 11.70 -19.33 -12.77
C ASN A 103 12.87 -19.01 -13.71
N GLY A 104 13.36 -20.04 -14.41
CA GLY A 104 14.34 -19.89 -15.49
C GLY A 104 15.75 -19.48 -15.05
N SER A 105 16.50 -18.90 -15.99
CA SER A 105 17.92 -18.57 -15.80
C SER A 105 18.18 -17.31 -14.97
N SER A 106 17.16 -16.48 -14.78
CA SER A 106 17.25 -15.27 -13.96
C SER A 106 16.75 -15.48 -12.54
N ALA A 107 16.41 -16.72 -12.15
CA ALA A 107 16.00 -17.03 -10.79
C ALA A 107 17.18 -17.02 -9.83
N ASN A 108 16.90 -16.65 -8.58
CA ASN A 108 17.87 -16.68 -7.48
C ASN A 108 17.31 -17.48 -6.31
N PRO A 109 17.68 -18.77 -6.17
CA PRO A 109 17.20 -19.63 -5.08
C PRO A 109 17.76 -19.28 -3.71
N ASP A 110 18.77 -18.41 -3.65
CA ASP A 110 19.46 -18.01 -2.39
C ASP A 110 18.82 -16.75 -1.76
N LEU A 111 17.71 -16.25 -2.33
CA LEU A 111 17.00 -15.12 -1.76
C LEU A 111 16.46 -15.42 -0.36
N LYS A 112 16.70 -14.49 0.54
CA LYS A 112 16.13 -14.49 1.89
C LYS A 112 14.80 -13.73 1.91
N PRO A 113 13.90 -14.04 2.87
CA PRO A 113 12.75 -13.20 3.14
C PRO A 113 13.17 -11.76 3.48
N GLU A 114 12.40 -10.79 2.96
CA GLU A 114 12.50 -9.41 3.45
C GLU A 114 11.94 -9.34 4.87
N THR A 115 12.61 -8.61 5.75
CA THR A 115 12.07 -8.31 7.08
C THR A 115 11.97 -6.81 7.28
N SER A 116 10.92 -6.36 7.98
CA SER A 116 10.73 -4.92 8.16
C SER A 116 10.37 -4.54 9.59
N LYS A 117 10.71 -3.29 9.93
CA LYS A 117 10.36 -2.60 11.18
C LYS A 117 9.70 -1.28 10.80
N ASN A 118 8.45 -1.11 11.18
CA ASN A 118 7.69 0.10 10.95
C ASN A 118 7.40 0.82 12.27
N ILE A 119 7.64 2.13 12.31
CA ILE A 119 7.19 3.02 13.36
C ILE A 119 6.34 4.11 12.74
N GLU A 120 5.21 4.42 13.38
CA GLU A 120 4.27 5.43 12.93
C GLU A 120 3.75 6.25 14.08
N ALA A 121 3.52 7.55 13.83
CA ALA A 121 2.82 8.45 14.73
C ALA A 121 1.81 9.29 13.96
N SER A 122 0.59 9.43 14.48
CA SER A 122 -0.49 10.14 13.82
C SER A 122 -1.23 11.06 14.79
N LEU A 123 -1.60 12.23 14.29
CA LEU A 123 -2.51 13.15 14.95
C LEU A 123 -3.73 13.34 14.06
N LYS A 124 -4.92 13.08 14.61
CA LYS A 124 -6.20 13.18 13.92
C LYS A 124 -7.09 14.23 14.59
N TYR A 125 -7.65 15.10 13.77
CA TYR A 125 -8.72 16.03 14.12
C TYR A 125 -10.03 15.59 13.46
N SER A 126 -11.12 15.56 14.22
CA SER A 126 -12.45 15.22 13.73
C SER A 126 -13.50 16.06 14.44
N GLU A 127 -14.16 16.94 13.71
CA GLU A 127 -15.26 17.76 14.23
C GLU A 127 -16.30 18.03 13.13
N ASN A 128 -17.56 17.81 13.44
CA ASN A 128 -18.68 17.96 12.51
C ASN A 128 -18.40 17.23 11.16
N SER A 129 -18.30 18.01 10.08
CA SER A 129 -18.02 17.51 8.72
C SER A 129 -16.55 17.58 8.32
N THR A 130 -15.65 17.77 9.27
CA THR A 130 -14.20 17.93 9.03
C THR A 130 -13.43 16.79 9.63
N LEU A 131 -12.58 16.15 8.83
CA LEU A 131 -11.59 15.18 9.24
C LEU A 131 -10.23 15.60 8.68
N VAL A 132 -9.22 15.73 9.54
CA VAL A 132 -7.83 15.99 9.13
C VAL A 132 -6.92 15.03 9.87
N SER A 133 -5.94 14.47 9.20
CA SER A 133 -4.91 13.65 9.83
C SER A 133 -3.53 13.97 9.29
N LEU A 134 -2.56 14.01 10.18
CA LEU A 134 -1.14 14.08 9.88
C LEU A 134 -0.48 12.82 10.42
N THR A 135 0.15 12.06 9.56
CA THR A 135 0.85 10.82 9.90
C THR A 135 2.31 10.93 9.49
N ALA A 136 3.23 10.65 10.40
CA ALA A 136 4.65 10.48 10.12
C ALA A 136 5.04 9.02 10.32
N TYR A 137 5.87 8.47 9.46
CA TYR A 137 6.26 7.06 9.49
C TYR A 137 7.71 6.85 9.05
N GLN A 138 8.27 5.74 9.52
CA GLN A 138 9.51 5.19 9.02
C GLN A 138 9.39 3.67 8.95
N ASN A 139 9.68 3.12 7.77
CA ASN A 139 9.83 1.70 7.53
C ASN A 139 11.28 1.39 7.17
N THR A 140 11.92 0.51 7.91
CA THR A 140 13.26 -0.02 7.62
C THR A 140 13.08 -1.47 7.20
N ILE A 141 13.65 -1.83 6.04
CA ILE A 141 13.53 -3.16 5.44
C ILE A 141 14.93 -3.72 5.30
N ASP A 142 15.18 -4.83 5.96
CA ASP A 142 16.40 -5.62 5.80
C ASP A 142 16.17 -6.70 4.74
N ASP A 143 17.20 -7.06 3.97
CA ASP A 143 17.16 -8.02 2.86
C ASP A 143 16.12 -7.67 1.77
N PHE A 144 15.89 -6.38 1.49
CA PHE A 144 14.93 -5.90 0.48
C PHE A 144 15.25 -6.46 -0.92
N ILE A 145 14.25 -7.04 -1.61
CA ILE A 145 14.44 -7.70 -2.91
C ILE A 145 14.20 -6.71 -4.04
N ILE A 146 15.20 -6.57 -4.91
CA ILE A 146 15.11 -5.81 -6.16
C ILE A 146 15.45 -6.68 -7.35
N SER A 147 14.96 -6.30 -8.53
CA SER A 147 15.43 -6.84 -9.81
C SER A 147 16.19 -5.75 -10.56
N ASN A 148 17.42 -6.03 -10.96
CA ASN A 148 18.28 -5.12 -11.68
C ASN A 148 18.38 -5.55 -13.14
N PHE A 149 18.05 -4.67 -14.10
CA PHE A 149 18.14 -5.01 -15.53
C PHE A 149 19.58 -5.15 -16.03
N ASP A 150 20.55 -4.53 -15.39
CA ASP A 150 21.97 -4.69 -15.73
C ASP A 150 22.50 -6.11 -15.44
N THR A 151 21.84 -6.81 -14.51
CA THR A 151 22.14 -8.22 -14.17
C THR A 151 21.16 -9.20 -14.85
N GLY A 152 20.43 -8.77 -15.89
CA GLY A 152 19.46 -9.60 -16.61
C GLY A 152 18.16 -9.86 -15.83
N TYR A 153 17.75 -8.91 -14.99
CA TYR A 153 16.56 -8.99 -14.11
C TYR A 153 16.67 -10.06 -13.00
N THR A 154 17.89 -10.54 -12.72
CA THR A 154 18.09 -11.46 -11.59
C THR A 154 17.76 -10.74 -10.29
N PRO A 155 16.83 -11.27 -9.47
CA PRO A 155 16.50 -10.67 -8.19
C PRO A 155 17.63 -10.88 -7.17
N GLU A 156 17.87 -9.86 -6.36
CA GLU A 156 18.88 -9.86 -5.32
C GLU A 156 18.36 -9.17 -4.05
N ASN A 157 18.89 -9.58 -2.89
CA ASN A 157 18.61 -8.88 -1.65
C ASN A 157 19.58 -7.69 -1.51
N LEU A 158 19.03 -6.49 -1.26
CA LEU A 158 19.78 -5.35 -0.72
C LEU A 158 19.92 -5.53 0.79
N ASN A 159 21.04 -5.11 1.37
CA ASN A 159 21.22 -5.21 2.81
C ASN A 159 20.14 -4.42 3.55
N LYS A 160 19.88 -3.17 3.13
CA LYS A 160 18.94 -2.32 3.83
C LYS A 160 18.29 -1.26 2.94
N ALA A 161 16.97 -1.20 3.02
CA ALA A 161 16.19 -0.10 2.46
C ALA A 161 15.44 0.65 3.57
N LYS A 162 15.21 1.94 3.37
CA LYS A 162 14.49 2.79 4.32
C LYS A 162 13.50 3.68 3.59
N ILE A 163 12.28 3.73 4.09
CA ILE A 163 11.23 4.62 3.60
C ILE A 163 10.72 5.42 4.79
N GLN A 164 10.93 6.71 4.78
CA GLN A 164 10.41 7.62 5.81
C GLN A 164 9.62 8.74 5.17
N GLY A 165 8.52 9.14 5.79
CA GLY A 165 7.67 10.13 5.18
C GLY A 165 6.61 10.70 6.10
N MET A 166 5.82 11.59 5.51
CA MET A 166 4.67 12.22 6.15
C MET A 166 3.51 12.28 5.17
N THR A 167 2.32 11.98 5.67
CA THR A 167 1.06 12.12 4.92
C THR A 167 0.14 13.09 5.64
N LEU A 168 -0.32 14.12 4.93
CA LEU A 168 -1.44 14.95 5.33
C LEU A 168 -2.68 14.51 4.54
N ALA A 169 -3.77 14.17 5.22
CA ALA A 169 -5.04 13.86 4.59
C ALA A 169 -6.16 14.71 5.21
N ALA A 170 -7.12 15.12 4.38
CA ALA A 170 -8.27 15.92 4.81
C ALA A 170 -9.54 15.50 4.05
N ASP A 171 -10.67 15.56 4.76
CA ASP A 171 -12.02 15.41 4.20
C ASP A 171 -12.92 16.44 4.88
N HIS A 172 -13.57 17.29 4.08
CA HIS A 172 -14.41 18.37 4.58
C HIS A 172 -15.63 18.58 3.70
N PHE A 173 -16.79 18.76 4.31
CA PHE A 173 -18.01 19.17 3.63
C PHE A 173 -18.29 20.66 3.84
N LEU A 174 -18.36 21.40 2.74
CA LEU A 174 -18.83 22.76 2.70
C LEU A 174 -20.22 22.80 2.02
N GLY A 175 -21.25 22.66 2.85
CA GLY A 175 -22.61 22.45 2.32
C GLY A 175 -22.69 21.19 1.47
N ASN A 176 -23.02 21.35 0.19
CA ASN A 176 -23.14 20.25 -0.76
C ASN A 176 -21.81 19.89 -1.47
N LEU A 177 -20.71 20.56 -1.14
CA LEU A 177 -19.38 20.29 -1.72
C LEU A 177 -18.53 19.53 -0.72
N GLN A 178 -18.10 18.32 -1.09
CA GLN A 178 -17.05 17.58 -0.38
C GLN A 178 -15.70 17.86 -1.02
N ILE A 179 -14.74 18.20 -0.20
CA ILE A 179 -13.32 18.37 -0.57
C ILE A 179 -12.53 17.30 0.20
N LYS A 180 -11.96 16.37 -0.52
CA LYS A 180 -11.16 15.28 0.08
C LYS A 180 -9.84 15.16 -0.64
N GLY A 181 -8.76 14.89 0.09
CA GLY A 181 -7.47 14.69 -0.53
C GLY A 181 -6.40 14.24 0.45
N SER A 182 -5.28 13.85 -0.14
CA SER A 182 -4.06 13.54 0.60
C SER A 182 -2.83 13.95 -0.18
N VAL A 183 -1.78 14.31 0.54
CA VAL A 183 -0.44 14.52 0.00
C VAL A 183 0.56 13.81 0.89
N THR A 184 1.46 13.05 0.26
CA THR A 184 2.54 12.33 0.92
C THR A 184 3.87 12.83 0.37
N THR A 185 4.78 13.14 1.28
CA THR A 185 6.20 13.29 0.97
C THR A 185 6.97 12.18 1.66
N GLU A 186 7.86 11.53 0.93
CA GLU A 186 8.69 10.43 1.47
C GLU A 186 10.10 10.44 0.88
N SER A 187 11.01 9.77 1.56
CA SER A 187 12.37 9.51 1.13
C SER A 187 12.61 8.00 1.13
N PRO A 188 12.39 7.33 -0.01
CA PRO A 188 12.68 5.91 -0.18
C PRO A 188 14.14 5.74 -0.59
N SER A 189 14.98 5.23 0.30
CA SER A 189 16.43 5.13 0.10
C SER A 189 16.98 3.70 0.22
N ASN A 190 17.98 3.41 -0.57
CA ASN A 190 18.91 2.30 -0.34
C ASN A 190 19.98 2.80 0.62
N GLU A 191 20.05 2.27 1.84
CA GLU A 191 20.97 2.72 2.90
C GLU A 191 22.45 2.37 2.62
N ASP A 192 22.72 1.47 1.65
CA ASP A 192 24.10 1.11 1.28
C ASP A 192 24.69 2.09 0.25
N THR A 193 23.84 2.71 -0.59
CA THR A 193 24.28 3.54 -1.74
C THR A 193 23.80 4.98 -1.67
N ASP A 194 22.95 5.33 -0.71
CA ASP A 194 22.26 6.63 -0.59
C ASP A 194 21.44 7.02 -1.84
N LYS A 195 21.07 6.02 -2.69
CA LYS A 195 20.23 6.22 -3.87
C LYS A 195 18.77 6.00 -3.54
N ASP A 196 17.90 6.67 -4.32
CA ASP A 196 16.45 6.44 -4.23
C ASP A 196 16.08 5.01 -4.67
N LEU A 197 15.14 4.39 -3.98
CA LEU A 197 14.59 3.10 -4.40
C LEU A 197 13.84 3.26 -5.73
N PRO A 198 13.98 2.30 -6.68
CA PRO A 198 13.32 2.37 -7.97
C PRO A 198 11.79 2.46 -7.86
N LEU A 199 11.18 3.13 -8.83
CA LEU A 199 9.74 3.25 -9.04
C LEU A 199 8.95 3.91 -7.89
N ARG A 200 9.62 4.57 -6.95
CA ARG A 200 9.00 5.29 -5.83
C ARG A 200 9.19 6.79 -5.96
N ALA A 201 8.08 7.54 -5.94
CA ALA A 201 8.11 8.99 -6.02
C ALA A 201 8.21 9.61 -4.63
N ASN A 202 9.04 10.66 -4.48
CA ASN A 202 9.23 11.36 -3.20
C ASN A 202 8.06 12.28 -2.83
N LEU A 203 7.16 12.54 -3.78
CA LEU A 203 5.94 13.35 -3.57
C LEU A 203 4.81 12.79 -4.43
N TYR A 204 3.67 12.51 -3.80
CA TYR A 204 2.46 12.08 -4.51
C TYR A 204 1.20 12.44 -3.72
N GLY A 205 0.06 12.40 -4.38
CA GLY A 205 -1.19 12.70 -3.71
C GLY A 205 -2.40 12.58 -4.62
N SER A 206 -3.56 12.75 -3.99
CA SER A 206 -4.85 12.79 -4.67
C SER A 206 -5.73 13.89 -4.10
N ALA A 207 -6.62 14.43 -4.94
CA ALA A 207 -7.67 15.34 -4.52
C ALA A 207 -8.99 14.97 -5.20
N HIS A 208 -10.09 15.06 -4.47
CA HIS A 208 -11.43 14.76 -4.94
C HIS A 208 -12.35 15.93 -4.56
N LEU A 209 -13.08 16.43 -5.52
CA LEU A 209 -14.14 17.40 -5.34
C LEU A 209 -15.44 16.74 -5.76
N ASN A 210 -16.37 16.53 -4.82
CA ASN A 210 -17.66 15.95 -5.09
C ASN A 210 -18.77 16.95 -4.77
N TYR A 211 -19.61 17.25 -5.75
CA TYR A 211 -20.76 18.14 -5.58
C TYR A 211 -22.06 17.32 -5.60
N TYR A 212 -22.81 17.41 -4.52
CA TYR A 212 -24.05 16.68 -4.29
C TYR A 212 -25.23 17.59 -4.60
N VAL A 213 -26.09 17.21 -5.53
CA VAL A 213 -27.30 17.95 -5.85
C VAL A 213 -28.45 16.99 -6.17
N GLN A 214 -29.47 16.96 -5.30
CA GLN A 214 -30.57 15.99 -5.37
C GLN A 214 -30.00 14.55 -5.48
N ASP A 215 -30.36 13.84 -6.53
CA ASP A 215 -29.96 12.45 -6.78
C ASP A 215 -28.62 12.34 -7.57
N TRP A 216 -27.95 13.48 -7.83
CA TRP A 216 -26.69 13.52 -8.58
C TRP A 216 -25.50 13.76 -7.67
N ILE A 217 -24.39 13.11 -8.04
CA ILE A 217 -23.05 13.43 -7.53
C ILE A 217 -22.17 13.71 -8.75
N PHE A 218 -21.57 14.88 -8.79
CA PHE A 218 -20.57 15.24 -9.79
C PHE A 218 -19.20 15.31 -9.12
N GLY A 219 -18.26 14.50 -9.61
CA GLY A 219 -16.93 14.37 -9.04
C GLY A 219 -15.82 14.75 -10.03
N VAL A 220 -14.80 15.40 -9.52
CA VAL A 220 -13.51 15.59 -10.17
C VAL A 220 -12.45 14.95 -9.28
N GLU A 221 -11.70 14.01 -9.84
CA GLU A 221 -10.58 13.37 -9.16
C GLU A 221 -9.27 13.79 -9.82
N GLN A 222 -8.30 14.15 -9.01
CA GLN A 222 -6.95 14.47 -9.43
C GLN A 222 -5.98 13.48 -8.77
N ILE A 223 -5.17 12.79 -9.57
CA ILE A 223 -4.12 11.88 -9.10
C ILE A 223 -2.79 12.43 -9.59
N SER A 224 -1.84 12.60 -8.70
CA SER A 224 -0.51 13.14 -9.02
C SER A 224 0.61 12.30 -8.41
N SER A 225 1.69 12.19 -9.14
CA SER A 225 2.95 11.57 -8.69
C SER A 225 4.11 12.40 -9.22
N GLY A 226 5.08 12.66 -8.35
CA GLY A 226 6.34 13.28 -8.71
C GLY A 226 7.20 12.39 -9.61
N SER A 227 8.32 12.90 -10.03
CA SER A 227 9.32 12.10 -10.75
C SER A 227 9.93 11.04 -9.83
N ARG A 228 10.43 9.96 -10.45
CA ARG A 228 11.09 8.84 -9.77
C ARG A 228 12.12 8.21 -10.68
N TYR A 229 12.95 7.35 -10.15
CA TYR A 229 13.90 6.59 -10.96
C TYR A 229 13.35 5.21 -11.33
N ASN A 230 13.74 4.72 -12.52
CA ASN A 230 13.36 3.40 -13.01
C ASN A 230 14.30 2.31 -12.51
N ASP A 231 15.55 2.66 -12.27
CA ASP A 231 16.67 1.78 -12.01
C ASP A 231 17.31 2.05 -10.63
N PRO A 232 17.95 1.05 -10.01
CA PRO A 232 18.61 1.20 -8.72
C PRO A 232 19.77 2.20 -8.74
N ASP A 233 20.39 2.42 -9.91
CA ASP A 233 21.49 3.34 -10.08
C ASP A 233 21.08 4.81 -10.25
N ASN A 234 19.77 5.07 -10.32
CA ASN A 234 19.17 6.39 -10.48
C ASN A 234 19.62 7.09 -11.79
N THR A 235 19.85 6.33 -12.83
CA THR A 235 20.29 6.84 -14.14
C THR A 235 19.12 7.14 -15.08
N VAL A 236 18.01 6.40 -14.98
CA VAL A 236 16.83 6.53 -15.81
C VAL A 236 15.69 7.18 -15.03
N LYS A 237 15.41 8.44 -15.34
CA LYS A 237 14.36 9.20 -14.65
C LYS A 237 13.01 9.10 -15.34
N ILE A 238 11.98 8.73 -14.61
CA ILE A 238 10.58 8.76 -15.05
C ILE A 238 9.98 10.10 -14.64
N ALA A 239 9.36 10.81 -15.59
CA ALA A 239 8.70 12.08 -15.34
C ALA A 239 7.49 11.92 -14.40
N GLY A 240 7.24 12.93 -13.58
CA GLY A 240 6.01 13.01 -12.80
C GLY A 240 4.79 13.25 -13.69
N TYR A 241 3.61 12.95 -13.17
CA TYR A 241 2.36 13.11 -13.88
C TYR A 241 1.22 13.62 -12.98
N MET A 242 0.18 14.11 -13.64
CA MET A 242 -1.09 14.47 -13.02
C MET A 242 -2.21 14.02 -13.97
N VAL A 243 -3.14 13.21 -13.45
CA VAL A 243 -4.27 12.64 -14.21
C VAL A 243 -5.56 13.15 -13.59
N THR A 244 -6.47 13.62 -14.44
CA THR A 244 -7.79 14.12 -14.05
C THR A 244 -8.86 13.15 -14.51
N ASN A 245 -9.72 12.72 -13.59
CA ASN A 245 -10.90 11.91 -13.90
C ASN A 245 -12.17 12.69 -13.57
N LEU A 246 -13.22 12.44 -14.32
CA LEU A 246 -14.56 12.97 -14.06
C LEU A 246 -15.48 11.80 -13.72
N VAL A 247 -16.27 11.96 -12.66
CA VAL A 247 -17.18 10.94 -12.18
C VAL A 247 -18.56 11.53 -12.01
N THR A 248 -19.58 10.80 -12.43
CA THR A 248 -20.97 11.19 -12.20
C THR A 248 -21.75 9.98 -11.72
N ASN A 249 -22.47 10.15 -10.62
CA ASN A 249 -23.39 9.16 -10.10
C ASN A 249 -24.81 9.73 -10.14
N TYR A 250 -25.77 8.91 -10.55
CA TYR A 250 -27.18 9.22 -10.49
C TYR A 250 -27.94 8.09 -9.81
N VAL A 251 -28.66 8.41 -8.74
CA VAL A 251 -29.50 7.49 -7.98
C VAL A 251 -30.95 7.65 -8.43
N PHE A 252 -31.45 6.75 -9.28
CA PHE A 252 -32.85 6.78 -9.74
C PHE A 252 -33.83 6.51 -8.61
N ASN A 253 -33.50 5.54 -7.77
CA ASN A 253 -34.25 5.12 -6.58
C ASN A 253 -33.37 4.22 -5.71
N GLU A 254 -33.93 3.69 -4.61
CA GLU A 254 -33.22 2.82 -3.67
C GLU A 254 -32.57 1.57 -4.31
N LYS A 255 -33.05 1.16 -5.50
CA LYS A 255 -32.59 -0.04 -6.20
C LYS A 255 -31.71 0.21 -7.42
N PHE A 256 -31.72 1.41 -7.97
CA PHE A 256 -31.13 1.69 -9.28
C PHE A 256 -30.16 2.85 -9.23
N THR A 257 -28.91 2.59 -9.56
CA THR A 257 -27.83 3.60 -9.60
C THR A 257 -27.07 3.47 -10.91
N ILE A 258 -26.78 4.60 -11.56
CA ILE A 258 -25.85 4.69 -12.69
C ILE A 258 -24.59 5.42 -12.22
N ASN A 259 -23.43 4.87 -12.55
CA ASN A 259 -22.15 5.51 -12.44
C ASN A 259 -21.52 5.66 -13.83
N VAL A 260 -21.11 6.87 -14.18
CA VAL A 260 -20.38 7.18 -15.42
C VAL A 260 -19.03 7.77 -15.02
N ARG A 261 -17.96 7.27 -15.63
CA ARG A 261 -16.60 7.69 -15.34
C ARG A 261 -15.83 7.94 -16.62
N LEU A 262 -15.22 9.12 -16.72
CA LEU A 262 -14.25 9.49 -17.75
C LEU A 262 -12.87 9.54 -17.12
N ASP A 263 -12.09 8.48 -17.32
CA ASP A 263 -10.72 8.40 -16.86
C ASP A 263 -9.79 9.16 -17.79
N ASN A 264 -8.74 9.74 -17.22
CA ASN A 264 -7.74 10.53 -17.92
C ASN A 264 -8.39 11.56 -18.89
N ALA A 265 -9.32 12.35 -18.35
CA ALA A 265 -10.17 13.27 -19.14
C ALA A 265 -9.36 14.25 -20.03
N LEU A 266 -8.13 14.59 -19.61
CA LEU A 266 -7.22 15.47 -20.33
C LEU A 266 -6.29 14.73 -21.30
N ASP A 267 -6.44 13.40 -21.44
CA ASP A 267 -5.64 12.54 -22.33
C ASP A 267 -4.13 12.68 -22.11
N LYS A 268 -3.73 12.68 -20.83
CA LYS A 268 -2.33 12.83 -20.44
C LYS A 268 -1.53 11.57 -20.76
N ASP A 269 -0.49 11.68 -21.56
CA ASP A 269 0.51 10.63 -21.74
C ASP A 269 1.48 10.62 -20.54
N TYR A 270 1.68 9.45 -19.94
CA TYR A 270 2.60 9.25 -18.85
C TYR A 270 3.08 7.80 -18.78
N ALA A 271 4.25 7.57 -18.18
CA ALA A 271 4.80 6.25 -17.96
C ALA A 271 4.82 5.91 -16.46
N LEU A 272 4.56 4.66 -16.13
CA LEU A 272 4.72 4.11 -14.78
C LEU A 272 6.09 3.47 -14.59
N ALA A 273 6.62 2.86 -15.63
CA ALA A 273 7.94 2.23 -15.68
C ALA A 273 8.45 2.19 -17.11
N TYR A 274 9.72 1.92 -17.27
CA TYR A 274 10.35 1.61 -18.56
C TYR A 274 10.91 0.19 -18.53
N ASP A 275 10.91 -0.47 -19.70
CA ASP A 275 11.73 -1.65 -19.94
C ASP A 275 13.06 -1.17 -20.52
N GLY A 276 14.13 -1.26 -19.73
CA GLY A 276 15.44 -0.71 -20.08
C GLY A 276 15.50 0.82 -20.02
N ASN A 277 16.50 1.38 -20.72
CA ASN A 277 16.66 2.83 -20.84
C ASN A 277 16.01 3.34 -22.15
N PRO A 278 14.97 4.19 -22.08
CA PRO A 278 14.24 4.69 -23.24
C PRO A 278 15.11 5.57 -24.17
N ASP A 279 16.20 6.15 -23.68
CA ASP A 279 17.13 6.96 -24.49
C ASP A 279 18.03 6.12 -25.41
N THR A 280 18.07 4.80 -25.18
CA THR A 280 18.90 3.87 -25.99
C THR A 280 18.07 2.84 -26.74
N SER A 281 17.52 1.86 -26.04
CA SER A 281 16.77 0.74 -26.64
C SER A 281 15.52 0.33 -25.85
N GLY A 282 15.25 1.01 -24.73
CA GLY A 282 14.10 0.74 -23.88
C GLY A 282 12.80 1.31 -24.42
N PHE A 283 11.69 0.90 -23.82
CA PHE A 283 10.35 1.42 -24.13
C PHE A 283 9.55 1.66 -22.85
N ALA A 284 8.58 2.59 -22.94
CA ALA A 284 7.66 2.85 -21.86
C ALA A 284 6.56 1.79 -21.78
N TYR A 285 6.23 1.32 -20.58
CA TYR A 285 4.97 0.65 -20.35
C TYR A 285 3.85 1.67 -20.49
N GLN A 286 3.06 1.53 -21.57
CA GLN A 286 1.98 2.47 -21.89
C GLN A 286 0.87 2.40 -20.85
N THR A 287 0.39 3.56 -20.43
CA THR A 287 -0.80 3.70 -19.60
C THR A 287 -2.03 3.90 -20.48
N PRO A 288 -3.24 3.53 -20.01
CA PRO A 288 -4.46 3.83 -20.75
C PRO A 288 -4.61 5.33 -20.98
N GLY A 289 -4.91 5.72 -22.22
CA GLY A 289 -5.35 7.07 -22.56
C GLY A 289 -6.74 7.37 -21.99
N ARG A 290 -7.40 8.39 -22.54
CA ARG A 290 -8.77 8.73 -22.14
C ARG A 290 -9.71 7.54 -22.37
N SER A 291 -10.49 7.18 -21.35
CA SER A 291 -11.48 6.11 -21.45
C SER A 291 -12.78 6.47 -20.75
N LEU A 292 -13.90 6.08 -21.34
CA LEU A 292 -15.25 6.26 -20.80
C LEU A 292 -15.80 4.90 -20.37
N SER A 293 -16.30 4.83 -19.16
CA SER A 293 -16.99 3.66 -18.63
C SER A 293 -18.34 4.04 -18.02
N ALA A 294 -19.30 3.11 -18.09
CA ALA A 294 -20.59 3.25 -17.44
C ALA A 294 -20.94 1.94 -16.73
N ASN A 295 -21.40 2.05 -15.51
CA ASN A 295 -21.85 0.94 -14.68
C ASN A 295 -23.29 1.17 -14.24
N LEU A 296 -24.10 0.14 -14.37
CA LEU A 296 -25.47 0.11 -13.89
C LEU A 296 -25.56 -0.90 -12.75
N ARG A 297 -26.00 -0.43 -11.58
CA ARG A 297 -26.24 -1.26 -10.40
C ARG A 297 -27.74 -1.39 -10.14
N TYR A 298 -28.20 -2.61 -9.92
CA TYR A 298 -29.53 -2.93 -9.49
C TYR A 298 -29.48 -3.79 -8.22
N ASP A 299 -30.07 -3.31 -7.14
CA ASP A 299 -30.18 -4.02 -5.86
C ASP A 299 -31.55 -4.69 -5.77
N PHE A 300 -31.59 -6.02 -5.65
CA PHE A 300 -32.80 -6.86 -5.65
C PHE A 300 -33.64 -6.75 -4.36
#